data_24231563793f32ca9573438e683d1702
#
_entry.id   24231563793f32ca9573438e683d1702
#
_cell.length_a   1.000
_cell.length_b   1.000
_cell.length_c   1.000
_cell.angle_alpha   90.00
_cell.angle_beta   90.00
_cell.angle_gamma   90.00
#
_symmetry.space_group_name_H-M   'P 1'
#
loop_
_entity.id
_entity.type
_entity.pdbx_description
1 polymer ?
#
loop_
_entity_poly.entity_id
_entity_poly.type
_entity_poly.pdbx_seq_one_letter_code
_entity_poly.pdbx_strand_id
1 'polypeptide(L)'
;MDQFPSLVMRAHAAARQAGFPLTREEAGPDRPSACLPGVGRFLAVLAAGCGGGRIGELGTGAGIGAGWIASAMPADCALITVEIDEPLARAARELLTADSRVEVITGDALRVIPGRGPFDLLFADSGVRDPADFAVLVSLLRIGGRIVMDDVTPEHGLPPDASLRADDIKRSFFTGEPRLTWTEVVLPDLRNSLLVGTRTT
;
A
#
# COMPACT_ATOMS: atom_id res chain seq x y z
N MET A 1 17.77 -16.72 8.48
CA MET A 1 18.04 -15.33 8.03
C MET A 1 17.04 -15.03 6.90
N ASP A 2 16.07 -14.18 7.16
CA ASP A 2 15.05 -13.81 6.16
C ASP A 2 15.71 -12.95 5.09
N GLN A 3 16.04 -13.54 3.97
CA GLN A 3 16.64 -12.84 2.85
C GLN A 3 15.54 -12.04 2.11
N PHE A 4 15.65 -10.72 2.10
CA PHE A 4 14.78 -9.89 1.29
C PHE A 4 15.04 -10.13 -0.21
N PRO A 5 14.00 -10.04 -1.08
CA PRO A 5 14.22 -10.02 -2.53
C PRO A 5 15.25 -8.96 -2.92
N SER A 6 16.05 -9.24 -3.94
CA SER A 6 17.13 -8.33 -4.37
C SER A 6 16.60 -6.93 -4.74
N LEU A 7 15.42 -6.85 -5.33
CA LEU A 7 14.75 -5.58 -5.63
C LEU A 7 14.43 -4.79 -4.37
N VAL A 8 13.92 -5.46 -3.33
CA VAL A 8 13.61 -4.83 -2.04
C VAL A 8 14.88 -4.32 -1.36
N MET A 9 15.97 -5.07 -1.40
CA MET A 9 17.26 -4.60 -0.86
C MET A 9 17.76 -3.34 -1.58
N ARG A 10 17.62 -3.27 -2.91
CA ARG A 10 17.95 -2.06 -3.69
C ARG A 10 17.03 -0.90 -3.34
N ALA A 11 15.72 -1.16 -3.12
CA ALA A 11 14.77 -0.15 -2.71
C ALA A 11 15.14 0.48 -1.35
N HIS A 12 15.54 -0.35 -0.38
CA HIS A 12 16.03 0.14 0.91
C HIS A 12 17.30 1.00 0.75
N ALA A 13 18.22 0.61 -0.13
CA ALA A 13 19.43 1.40 -0.39
C ALA A 13 19.08 2.75 -1.04
N ALA A 14 18.18 2.76 -2.02
CA ALA A 14 17.70 3.98 -2.69
C ALA A 14 16.97 4.91 -1.71
N ALA A 15 16.12 4.35 -0.83
CA ALA A 15 15.43 5.11 0.20
C ALA A 15 16.40 5.83 1.14
N ARG A 16 17.46 5.14 1.62
CA ARG A 16 18.49 5.75 2.44
C ARG A 16 19.24 6.86 1.72
N GLN A 17 19.59 6.66 0.45
CA GLN A 17 20.25 7.70 -0.38
C GLN A 17 19.38 8.93 -0.57
N ALA A 18 18.07 8.74 -0.69
CA ALA A 18 17.08 9.82 -0.78
C ALA A 18 16.75 10.48 0.57
N GLY A 19 17.31 10.00 1.70
CA GLY A 19 16.96 10.48 3.03
C GLY A 19 15.52 10.15 3.45
N PHE A 20 14.93 9.12 2.82
CA PHE A 20 13.57 8.68 3.16
C PHE A 20 13.61 7.77 4.39
N PRO A 21 12.79 8.01 5.43
CA PRO A 21 12.79 7.23 6.66
C PRO A 21 12.41 5.76 6.41
N LEU A 22 13.18 4.83 6.97
CA LEU A 22 12.90 3.40 6.86
C LEU A 22 12.04 2.86 8.00
N THR A 23 11.97 3.59 9.09
CA THR A 23 11.15 3.21 10.26
C THR A 23 10.31 4.38 10.72
N ARG A 24 9.28 4.08 11.50
CA ARG A 24 8.43 5.10 12.10
C ARG A 24 9.19 6.00 13.09
N GLU A 25 10.17 5.44 13.79
CA GLU A 25 11.03 6.19 14.71
C GLU A 25 11.89 7.21 13.94
N GLU A 26 12.43 6.86 12.78
CA GLU A 26 13.18 7.78 11.91
C GLU A 26 12.28 8.87 11.30
N ALA A 27 11.04 8.53 10.98
CA ALA A 27 10.08 9.47 10.39
C ALA A 27 9.56 10.49 11.41
N GLY A 28 9.34 10.06 12.65
CA GLY A 28 8.57 10.82 13.62
C GLY A 28 7.07 10.86 13.28
N PRO A 29 6.28 11.68 14.00
CA PRO A 29 4.82 11.68 13.88
C PRO A 29 4.30 12.26 12.56
N ASP A 30 5.05 13.16 11.93
CA ASP A 30 4.53 14.03 10.86
C ASP A 30 5.05 13.64 9.46
N ARG A 31 5.91 12.64 9.34
CA ARG A 31 6.47 12.22 8.07
C ARG A 31 6.07 10.78 7.72
N PRO A 32 5.90 10.46 6.42
CA PRO A 32 5.73 9.09 5.99
C PRO A 32 7.02 8.27 6.23
N SER A 33 6.86 6.98 6.45
CA SER A 33 7.95 6.02 6.54
C SER A 33 7.82 4.95 5.47
N ALA A 34 8.88 4.17 5.30
CA ALA A 34 8.87 3.08 4.34
C ALA A 34 7.90 1.97 4.75
N CYS A 35 7.39 1.26 3.75
CA CYS A 35 6.66 0.02 3.93
C CYS A 35 7.49 -0.97 4.77
N LEU A 36 6.97 -1.35 5.92
CA LEU A 36 7.64 -2.25 6.87
C LEU A 36 7.75 -3.68 6.32
N PRO A 37 8.76 -4.47 6.70
CA PRO A 37 8.98 -5.81 6.14
C PRO A 37 7.79 -6.77 6.30
N GLY A 38 7.05 -6.70 7.42
CA GLY A 38 5.84 -7.49 7.64
C GLY A 38 4.75 -7.16 6.63
N VAL A 39 4.51 -5.86 6.42
CA VAL A 39 3.57 -5.34 5.42
C VAL A 39 3.99 -5.78 4.02
N GLY A 40 5.26 -5.58 3.67
CA GLY A 40 5.79 -5.94 2.35
C GLY A 40 5.65 -7.43 2.04
N ARG A 41 5.95 -8.33 2.99
CA ARG A 41 5.71 -9.77 2.81
C ARG A 41 4.24 -10.10 2.62
N PHE A 42 3.36 -9.44 3.36
CA PHE A 42 1.93 -9.62 3.20
C PHE A 42 1.45 -9.19 1.81
N LEU A 43 1.90 -8.01 1.34
CA LEU A 43 1.62 -7.53 -0.01
C LEU A 43 2.15 -8.49 -1.09
N ALA A 44 3.36 -9.02 -0.90
CA ALA A 44 3.95 -10.01 -1.82
C ALA A 44 3.09 -11.27 -1.93
N VAL A 45 2.57 -11.79 -0.80
CA VAL A 45 1.66 -12.94 -0.81
C VAL A 45 0.37 -12.63 -1.58
N LEU A 46 -0.22 -11.45 -1.36
CA LEU A 46 -1.43 -11.05 -2.09
C LEU A 46 -1.15 -10.84 -3.58
N ALA A 47 -0.02 -10.23 -3.92
CA ALA A 47 0.39 -9.99 -5.31
C ALA A 47 0.64 -11.30 -6.07
N ALA A 48 1.27 -12.29 -5.42
CA ALA A 48 1.48 -13.62 -6.01
C ALA A 48 0.17 -14.34 -6.35
N GLY A 49 -0.93 -14.01 -5.68
CA GLY A 49 -2.26 -14.54 -5.95
C GLY A 49 -3.05 -13.76 -7.01
N CYS A 50 -2.49 -12.72 -7.62
CA CYS A 50 -3.11 -11.99 -8.73
C CYS A 50 -2.74 -12.69 -10.05
N GLY A 51 -3.72 -13.21 -10.80
CA GLY A 51 -3.47 -13.87 -12.08
C GLY A 51 -3.88 -12.98 -13.26
N GLY A 52 -2.91 -12.49 -14.04
CA GLY A 52 -3.16 -11.70 -15.26
C GLY A 52 -3.81 -10.34 -15.05
N GLY A 53 -3.73 -9.79 -13.85
CA GLY A 53 -4.49 -8.64 -13.44
C GLY A 53 -3.66 -7.37 -13.20
N ARG A 54 -4.32 -6.37 -12.61
CA ARG A 54 -3.71 -5.09 -12.27
C ARG A 54 -3.62 -4.90 -10.78
N ILE A 55 -2.48 -4.37 -10.35
CA ILE A 55 -2.22 -3.97 -8.96
C ILE A 55 -2.02 -2.46 -8.95
N GLY A 56 -2.66 -1.79 -8.01
CA GLY A 56 -2.50 -0.35 -7.78
C GLY A 56 -1.88 -0.08 -6.42
N GLU A 57 -0.99 0.90 -6.35
CA GLU A 57 -0.42 1.40 -5.10
C GLU A 57 -0.58 2.92 -5.03
N LEU A 58 -1.14 3.40 -3.95
CA LEU A 58 -1.29 4.82 -3.63
C LEU A 58 -0.23 5.21 -2.59
N GLY A 59 0.78 5.95 -3.02
CA GLY A 59 1.97 6.28 -2.22
C GLY A 59 3.12 5.33 -2.48
N THR A 60 3.93 5.62 -3.52
CA THR A 60 5.12 4.81 -3.85
C THR A 60 6.25 4.99 -2.84
N GLY A 61 6.37 6.20 -2.27
CA GLY A 61 7.54 6.58 -1.51
C GLY A 61 8.82 6.34 -2.30
N ALA A 62 9.81 5.75 -1.65
CA ALA A 62 11.06 5.35 -2.32
C ALA A 62 10.99 3.97 -3.05
N GLY A 63 9.78 3.41 -3.25
CA GLY A 63 9.58 2.20 -4.03
C GLY A 63 9.71 0.88 -3.26
N ILE A 64 9.68 0.89 -1.92
CA ILE A 64 9.84 -0.34 -1.13
C ILE A 64 8.59 -1.22 -1.23
N GLY A 65 7.38 -0.66 -1.08
CA GLY A 65 6.12 -1.38 -1.28
C GLY A 65 6.00 -1.95 -2.68
N ALA A 66 6.21 -1.09 -3.70
CA ALA A 66 6.28 -1.51 -5.10
C ALA A 66 7.31 -2.62 -5.35
N GLY A 67 8.48 -2.55 -4.69
CA GLY A 67 9.51 -3.58 -4.76
C GLY A 67 9.07 -4.94 -4.24
N TRP A 68 8.34 -4.99 -3.13
CA TRP A 68 7.75 -6.22 -2.60
C TRP A 68 6.71 -6.80 -3.55
N ILE A 69 5.80 -5.96 -4.05
CA ILE A 69 4.75 -6.36 -4.99
C ILE A 69 5.36 -6.90 -6.28
N ALA A 70 6.27 -6.14 -6.91
CA ALA A 70 6.91 -6.51 -8.17
C ALA A 70 7.75 -7.78 -8.07
N SER A 71 8.36 -8.05 -6.91
CA SER A 71 9.15 -9.25 -6.67
C SER A 71 8.32 -10.54 -6.65
N ALA A 72 7.01 -10.44 -6.42
CA ALA A 72 6.14 -11.61 -6.22
C ALA A 72 5.01 -11.72 -7.24
N MET A 73 4.60 -10.61 -7.88
CA MET A 73 3.50 -10.63 -8.84
C MET A 73 3.83 -11.52 -10.06
N PRO A 74 2.86 -12.24 -10.62
CA PRO A 74 3.02 -13.03 -11.86
C PRO A 74 3.48 -12.20 -13.05
N ALA A 75 4.05 -12.87 -14.06
CA ALA A 75 4.61 -12.22 -15.24
C ALA A 75 3.56 -11.49 -16.10
N ASP A 76 2.32 -11.92 -16.03
CA ASP A 76 1.16 -11.35 -16.74
C ASP A 76 0.41 -10.26 -15.94
N CYS A 77 0.88 -9.93 -14.73
CA CYS A 77 0.35 -8.81 -13.93
C CYS A 77 1.06 -7.50 -14.25
N ALA A 78 0.35 -6.38 -14.04
CA ALA A 78 0.90 -5.04 -14.11
C ALA A 78 0.71 -4.30 -12.79
N LEU A 79 1.73 -3.56 -12.36
CA LEU A 79 1.69 -2.66 -11.20
C LEU A 79 1.68 -1.21 -11.66
N ILE A 80 0.71 -0.43 -11.17
CA ILE A 80 0.66 1.02 -11.30
C ILE A 80 0.82 1.60 -9.91
N THR A 81 1.88 2.39 -9.71
CA THR A 81 2.15 3.03 -8.43
C THR A 81 2.27 4.54 -8.61
N VAL A 82 1.71 5.30 -7.68
CA VAL A 82 1.57 6.76 -7.81
C VAL A 82 2.18 7.46 -6.60
N GLU A 83 3.04 8.43 -6.87
CA GLU A 83 3.71 9.24 -5.86
C GLU A 83 3.52 10.73 -6.15
N ILE A 84 3.17 11.51 -5.15
CA ILE A 84 2.96 12.95 -5.31
C ILE A 84 4.29 13.75 -5.26
N ASP A 85 5.27 13.24 -4.54
CA ASP A 85 6.60 13.83 -4.43
C ASP A 85 7.47 13.44 -5.63
N GLU A 86 7.77 14.40 -6.51
CA GLU A 86 8.53 14.14 -7.73
C GLU A 86 9.95 13.59 -7.50
N PRO A 87 10.74 14.05 -6.52
CA PRO A 87 12.01 13.43 -6.15
C PRO A 87 11.89 11.95 -5.79
N LEU A 88 10.89 11.57 -5.00
CA LEU A 88 10.64 10.17 -4.63
C LEU A 88 10.15 9.35 -5.82
N ALA A 89 9.20 9.87 -6.60
CA ALA A 89 8.69 9.22 -7.81
C ALA A 89 9.82 8.95 -8.81
N ARG A 90 10.76 9.88 -8.98
CA ARG A 90 11.91 9.71 -9.84
C ARG A 90 12.85 8.60 -9.34
N ALA A 91 13.17 8.59 -8.05
CA ALA A 91 14.01 7.54 -7.46
C ALA A 91 13.37 6.15 -7.60
N ALA A 92 12.07 6.04 -7.35
CA ALA A 92 11.31 4.80 -7.55
C ALA A 92 11.29 4.38 -9.03
N ARG A 93 11.15 5.32 -9.95
CA ARG A 93 11.15 5.05 -11.40
C ARG A 93 12.51 4.52 -11.87
N GLU A 94 13.62 5.13 -11.42
CA GLU A 94 14.96 4.65 -11.70
C GLU A 94 15.20 3.23 -11.16
N LEU A 95 14.74 2.96 -9.94
CA LEU A 95 14.84 1.65 -9.31
C LEU A 95 14.08 0.56 -10.09
N LEU A 96 12.88 0.88 -10.56
CA LEU A 96 11.94 -0.08 -11.14
C LEU A 96 11.98 -0.14 -12.68
N THR A 97 12.81 0.70 -13.32
CA THR A 97 12.86 0.86 -14.79
C THR A 97 13.16 -0.44 -15.55
N ALA A 98 13.83 -1.41 -14.92
CA ALA A 98 14.14 -2.70 -15.55
C ALA A 98 12.94 -3.66 -15.61
N ASP A 99 11.88 -3.38 -14.90
CA ASP A 99 10.66 -4.20 -14.88
C ASP A 99 9.55 -3.52 -15.68
N SER A 100 9.34 -3.97 -16.91
CA SER A 100 8.33 -3.40 -17.82
C SER A 100 6.88 -3.59 -17.35
N ARG A 101 6.65 -4.39 -16.31
CA ARG A 101 5.34 -4.57 -15.69
C ARG A 101 4.97 -3.45 -14.72
N VAL A 102 5.92 -2.57 -14.38
CA VAL A 102 5.75 -1.51 -13.37
C VAL A 102 5.72 -0.14 -14.02
N GLU A 103 4.64 0.61 -13.77
CA GLU A 103 4.49 2.02 -14.16
C GLU A 103 4.51 2.88 -12.90
N VAL A 104 5.50 3.76 -12.77
CA VAL A 104 5.58 4.77 -11.69
C VAL A 104 5.13 6.11 -12.22
N ILE A 105 4.06 6.65 -11.64
CA ILE A 105 3.43 7.90 -12.08
C ILE A 105 3.60 8.95 -10.99
N THR A 106 4.04 10.16 -11.38
CA THR A 106 4.02 11.31 -10.50
C THR A 106 2.67 11.98 -10.53
N GLY A 107 2.05 12.17 -9.37
CA GLY A 107 0.77 12.85 -9.27
C GLY A 107 -0.03 12.50 -8.02
N ASP A 108 -1.24 13.04 -7.98
CA ASP A 108 -2.23 12.71 -6.97
C ASP A 108 -2.85 11.34 -7.28
N ALA A 109 -2.63 10.38 -6.40
CA ALA A 109 -3.10 8.99 -6.60
C ALA A 109 -4.62 8.90 -6.73
N LEU A 110 -5.38 9.70 -5.98
CA LEU A 110 -6.85 9.74 -6.07
C LEU A 110 -7.38 10.28 -7.39
N ARG A 111 -6.55 10.99 -8.15
CA ARG A 111 -6.88 11.45 -9.51
C ARG A 111 -6.39 10.51 -10.60
N VAL A 112 -5.27 9.85 -10.38
CA VAL A 112 -4.63 8.98 -11.38
C VAL A 112 -5.26 7.58 -11.40
N ILE A 113 -5.41 6.96 -10.24
CA ILE A 113 -5.87 5.57 -10.09
C ILE A 113 -7.29 5.33 -10.66
N PRO A 114 -8.29 6.24 -10.52
CA PRO A 114 -9.63 6.02 -11.07
C PRO A 114 -9.70 5.71 -12.57
N GLY A 115 -8.75 6.19 -13.36
CA GLY A 115 -8.69 5.91 -14.81
C GLY A 115 -8.00 4.60 -15.19
N ARG A 116 -7.51 3.80 -14.23
CA ARG A 116 -6.59 2.69 -14.46
C ARG A 116 -7.11 1.29 -14.11
N GLY A 117 -8.28 1.23 -13.46
CA GLY A 117 -8.91 -0.06 -13.07
C GLY A 117 -9.45 -0.88 -14.26
N PRO A 118 -10.08 -2.03 -14.01
CA PRO A 118 -10.27 -2.61 -12.68
C PRO A 118 -9.00 -3.25 -12.12
N PHE A 119 -8.92 -3.31 -10.77
CA PHE A 119 -7.77 -3.84 -10.05
C PHE A 119 -8.09 -5.17 -9.33
N ASP A 120 -7.10 -6.03 -9.25
CA ASP A 120 -7.10 -7.25 -8.42
C ASP A 120 -6.66 -6.97 -7.00
N LEU A 121 -5.75 -6.00 -6.84
CA LEU A 121 -5.24 -5.56 -5.56
C LEU A 121 -5.02 -4.04 -5.62
N LEU A 122 -5.52 -3.34 -4.60
CA LEU A 122 -5.17 -1.95 -4.31
C LEU A 122 -4.48 -1.89 -2.96
N PHE A 123 -3.31 -1.29 -2.90
CA PHE A 123 -2.63 -0.92 -1.68
C PHE A 123 -2.73 0.59 -1.47
N ALA A 124 -3.46 1.00 -0.45
CA ALA A 124 -3.67 2.41 -0.10
C ALA A 124 -2.82 2.76 1.13
N ASP A 125 -1.56 3.10 0.88
CA ASP A 125 -0.59 3.51 1.91
C ASP A 125 -0.76 4.97 2.30
N SER A 126 -1.32 5.80 1.41
CA SER A 126 -1.47 7.23 1.65
C SER A 126 -2.72 7.83 1.00
N GLY A 127 -3.09 9.02 1.46
CA GLY A 127 -3.99 9.94 0.75
C GLY A 127 -5.48 9.74 1.02
N VAL A 128 -5.94 8.58 1.44
CA VAL A 128 -7.38 8.31 1.64
C VAL A 128 -7.84 8.83 3.00
N ARG A 129 -8.59 9.92 2.99
CA ARG A 129 -9.09 10.59 4.20
C ARG A 129 -10.59 10.82 4.19
N ASP A 130 -11.26 10.52 3.09
CA ASP A 130 -12.68 10.74 2.88
C ASP A 130 -13.37 9.41 2.52
N PRO A 131 -14.55 9.10 3.12
CA PRO A 131 -15.33 7.92 2.77
C PRO A 131 -15.69 7.84 1.29
N ALA A 132 -15.92 8.97 0.64
CA ALA A 132 -16.26 9.00 -0.79
C ALA A 132 -15.06 8.55 -1.65
N ASP A 133 -13.85 8.99 -1.33
CA ASP A 133 -12.63 8.53 -2.01
C ASP A 133 -12.43 7.03 -1.82
N PHE A 134 -12.66 6.52 -0.60
CA PHE A 134 -12.59 5.10 -0.31
C PHE A 134 -13.62 4.30 -1.14
N ALA A 135 -14.87 4.77 -1.20
CA ALA A 135 -15.92 4.14 -1.98
C ALA A 135 -15.59 4.11 -3.48
N VAL A 136 -14.93 5.14 -4.01
CA VAL A 136 -14.40 5.15 -5.38
C VAL A 136 -13.35 4.05 -5.55
N LEU A 137 -12.35 3.97 -4.66
CA LEU A 137 -11.31 2.92 -4.73
C LEU A 137 -11.92 1.52 -4.71
N VAL A 138 -12.92 1.27 -3.86
CA VAL A 138 -13.63 -0.03 -3.83
C VAL A 138 -14.32 -0.30 -5.16
N SER A 139 -14.90 0.72 -5.81
CA SER A 139 -15.54 0.54 -7.11
C SER A 139 -14.59 0.16 -8.24
N LEU A 140 -13.30 0.48 -8.08
CA LEU A 140 -12.24 0.16 -9.05
C LEU A 140 -11.69 -1.27 -8.89
N LEU A 141 -12.03 -1.96 -7.81
CA LEU A 141 -11.70 -3.38 -7.67
C LEU A 141 -12.61 -4.21 -8.59
N ARG A 142 -12.10 -5.26 -9.18
CA ARG A 142 -12.98 -6.31 -9.71
C ARG A 142 -13.70 -7.04 -8.55
N ILE A 143 -14.76 -7.76 -8.84
CA ILE A 143 -15.34 -8.70 -7.85
C ILE A 143 -14.28 -9.75 -7.50
N GLY A 144 -14.04 -9.98 -6.21
CA GLY A 144 -12.94 -10.76 -5.68
C GLY A 144 -11.61 -10.00 -5.60
N GLY A 145 -11.56 -8.76 -6.07
CA GLY A 145 -10.40 -7.86 -5.88
C GLY A 145 -10.27 -7.41 -4.43
N ARG A 146 -9.06 -7.07 -4.03
CA ARG A 146 -8.71 -6.78 -2.63
C ARG A 146 -8.19 -5.37 -2.46
N ILE A 147 -8.52 -4.74 -1.33
CA ILE A 147 -7.94 -3.48 -0.88
C ILE A 147 -7.24 -3.69 0.46
N VAL A 148 -6.04 -3.13 0.58
CA VAL A 148 -5.24 -3.12 1.80
C VAL A 148 -4.98 -1.68 2.19
N MET A 149 -5.22 -1.33 3.45
CA MET A 149 -4.80 -0.06 4.03
C MET A 149 -3.84 -0.31 5.18
N ASP A 150 -2.73 0.43 5.19
CA ASP A 150 -1.69 0.36 6.21
C ASP A 150 -1.84 1.49 7.26
N ASP A 151 -0.91 1.53 8.19
CA ASP A 151 -0.82 2.55 9.26
C ASP A 151 -2.09 2.62 10.13
N VAL A 152 -2.54 1.46 10.59
CA VAL A 152 -3.68 1.37 11.52
C VAL A 152 -3.20 0.87 12.88
N THR A 153 -3.56 1.59 13.96
CA THR A 153 -3.27 1.10 15.31
C THR A 153 -4.16 -0.12 15.59
N PRO A 154 -3.60 -1.26 16.05
CA PRO A 154 -4.40 -2.45 16.35
C PRO A 154 -5.55 -2.14 17.31
N GLU A 155 -6.75 -2.69 17.04
CA GLU A 155 -7.94 -2.43 17.86
C GLU A 155 -7.70 -2.75 19.34
N HIS A 156 -7.02 -3.86 19.63
CA HIS A 156 -6.67 -4.26 20.99
C HIS A 156 -5.64 -3.35 21.68
N GLY A 157 -4.92 -2.53 20.93
CA GLY A 157 -3.94 -1.56 21.41
C GLY A 157 -4.47 -0.13 21.50
N LEU A 158 -5.72 0.10 21.09
CA LEU A 158 -6.33 1.41 21.18
C LEU A 158 -6.56 1.79 22.64
N PRO A 159 -6.19 3.02 23.04
CA PRO A 159 -6.53 3.52 24.35
C PRO A 159 -8.06 3.60 24.52
N PRO A 160 -8.59 3.45 25.75
CA PRO A 160 -10.03 3.55 26.03
C PRO A 160 -10.62 4.91 25.65
N ASP A 161 -9.78 5.92 25.54
CA ASP A 161 -10.19 7.27 25.22
C ASP A 161 -10.34 7.46 23.71
N ALA A 162 -11.59 7.65 23.27
CA ALA A 162 -11.97 7.83 21.88
C ALA A 162 -11.32 9.05 21.19
N SER A 163 -10.78 10.01 21.95
CA SER A 163 -10.16 11.23 21.40
C SER A 163 -8.86 10.97 20.61
N LEU A 164 -8.25 9.79 20.80
CA LEU A 164 -7.02 9.38 20.13
C LEU A 164 -7.25 8.45 18.92
N ARG A 165 -8.50 8.27 18.50
CA ARG A 165 -8.88 7.35 17.42
C ARG A 165 -8.84 8.00 16.03
N ALA A 166 -7.77 8.73 15.70
CA ALA A 166 -7.58 9.20 14.32
C ALA A 166 -7.61 8.05 13.32
N ASP A 167 -7.19 6.85 13.75
CA ASP A 167 -7.17 5.64 12.94
C ASP A 167 -8.55 4.97 12.81
N ASP A 168 -9.52 5.31 13.64
CA ASP A 168 -10.89 4.81 13.51
C ASP A 168 -11.57 5.30 12.22
N ILE A 169 -11.07 6.36 11.61
CA ILE A 169 -11.59 6.81 10.33
C ILE A 169 -11.38 5.74 9.24
N LYS A 170 -10.20 5.09 9.20
CA LYS A 170 -9.92 4.00 8.25
C LYS A 170 -10.85 2.80 8.52
N ARG A 171 -11.04 2.41 9.79
CA ARG A 171 -11.99 1.34 10.15
C ARG A 171 -13.42 1.68 9.79
N SER A 172 -13.83 2.94 9.98
CA SER A 172 -15.17 3.38 9.61
C SER A 172 -15.43 3.26 8.11
N PHE A 173 -14.42 3.45 7.26
CA PHE A 173 -14.53 3.25 5.82
C PHE A 173 -14.87 1.79 5.50
N PHE A 174 -14.14 0.84 6.09
CA PHE A 174 -14.40 -0.59 5.87
C PHE A 174 -15.74 -1.04 6.45
N THR A 175 -16.08 -0.57 7.66
CA THR A 175 -17.38 -0.89 8.31
C THR A 175 -18.56 -0.32 7.53
N GLY A 176 -18.40 0.88 6.96
CA GLY A 176 -19.45 1.55 6.19
C GLY A 176 -19.59 1.10 4.74
N GLU A 177 -18.72 0.21 4.25
CA GLU A 177 -18.69 -0.20 2.85
C GLU A 177 -19.30 -1.60 2.66
N PRO A 178 -20.59 -1.69 2.29
CA PRO A 178 -21.32 -2.97 2.25
C PRO A 178 -20.85 -3.92 1.14
N ARG A 179 -20.06 -3.44 0.18
CA ARG A 179 -19.49 -4.24 -0.91
C ARG A 179 -18.25 -5.02 -0.48
N LEU A 180 -17.73 -4.80 0.74
CA LEU A 180 -16.53 -5.45 1.25
C LEU A 180 -16.85 -6.49 2.31
N THR A 181 -16.21 -7.64 2.19
CA THR A 181 -15.92 -8.51 3.34
C THR A 181 -14.50 -8.19 3.79
N TRP A 182 -14.30 -7.84 5.05
CA TRP A 182 -13.02 -7.32 5.53
C TRP A 182 -12.60 -7.84 6.90
N THR A 183 -11.33 -7.69 7.23
CA THR A 183 -10.77 -7.99 8.54
C THR A 183 -9.56 -7.11 8.83
N GLU A 184 -9.19 -7.01 10.10
CA GLU A 184 -7.92 -6.44 10.54
C GLU A 184 -6.89 -7.55 10.69
N VAL A 185 -5.68 -7.32 10.17
CA VAL A 185 -4.53 -8.21 10.27
C VAL A 185 -3.46 -7.54 11.11
N VAL A 186 -3.25 -8.07 12.32
CA VAL A 186 -2.19 -7.59 13.21
C VAL A 186 -0.89 -8.31 12.86
N LEU A 187 0.17 -7.54 12.60
CA LEU A 187 1.48 -8.08 12.28
C LEU A 187 2.35 -8.17 13.54
N PRO A 188 3.04 -9.31 13.80
CA PRO A 188 3.64 -9.61 15.11
C PRO A 188 4.74 -8.65 15.58
N ASP A 189 5.46 -8.04 14.66
CA ASP A 189 6.59 -7.14 14.90
C ASP A 189 6.19 -5.67 14.89
N LEU A 190 4.90 -5.40 14.80
CA LEU A 190 4.40 -4.05 14.56
C LEU A 190 3.41 -3.62 15.62
N ARG A 191 3.59 -2.41 16.10
CA ARG A 191 2.53 -1.63 16.76
C ARG A 191 1.52 -1.13 15.72
N ASN A 192 1.36 -1.90 14.64
CA ASN A 192 0.64 -1.53 13.44
C ASN A 192 -0.19 -2.72 12.94
N SER A 193 -1.32 -2.44 12.33
CA SER A 193 -2.16 -3.43 11.66
C SER A 193 -2.54 -2.97 10.27
N LEU A 194 -3.02 -3.92 9.48
CA LEU A 194 -3.57 -3.71 8.16
C LEU A 194 -5.07 -3.93 8.18
N LEU A 195 -5.82 -3.11 7.47
CA LEU A 195 -7.20 -3.42 7.11
C LEU A 195 -7.21 -4.03 5.71
N VAL A 196 -7.83 -5.19 5.58
CA VAL A 196 -7.87 -5.96 4.35
C VAL A 196 -9.31 -6.28 4.00
N GLY A 197 -9.75 -5.85 2.83
CA GLY A 197 -11.09 -6.11 2.34
C GLY A 197 -11.09 -6.76 0.96
N THR A 198 -12.08 -7.61 0.71
CA THR A 198 -12.35 -8.22 -0.61
C THR A 198 -13.69 -7.72 -1.10
N ARG A 199 -13.74 -7.21 -2.33
CA ARG A 199 -15.00 -6.81 -2.97
C ARG A 199 -15.82 -8.03 -3.34
N THR A 200 -17.06 -8.11 -2.83
CA THR A 200 -17.97 -9.24 -3.03
C THR A 200 -19.14 -8.94 -3.96
N THR A 201 -19.47 -7.65 -4.14
CA THR A 201 -20.55 -7.18 -5.03
C THR A 201 -20.20 -5.89 -5.76
#